data_4971c8cbb9b42f4734a96f1098d2771b
#
_entry.id   4971c8cbb9b42f4734a96f1098d2771b
#
_cell.length_a   1.000
_cell.length_b   1.000
_cell.length_c   1.000
_cell.angle_alpha   90.00
_cell.angle_beta   90.00
_cell.angle_gamma   90.00
#
_symmetry.space_group_name_H-M   'P 1'
#
loop_
_entity.id
_entity.type
_entity.pdbx_description
1 polymer ?
#
loop_
_entity_poly.entity_id
_entity_poly.type
_entity_poly.pdbx_seq_one_letter_code
_entity_poly.pdbx_strand_id
1 'polypeptide(L)'
;MRGLVEAYLLRIEAIDHSGPALNAVLEANPDALRIADELDKELRRKGARGPLHGIPILLKDNIDTADGMKTTAGSLALLDAPTPARDAPVVVKLREAG
;
A
#
# COMPACT_ATOMS: atom_id res chain seq x y z
N MET A 1 -10.16 -10.05 1.81
CA MET A 1 -9.21 -8.92 1.85
C MET A 1 -9.61 -7.82 0.89
N ARG A 2 -10.02 -8.16 -0.33
CA ARG A 2 -10.43 -7.17 -1.33
C ARG A 2 -11.46 -6.16 -0.80
N GLY A 3 -12.57 -6.59 -0.20
CA GLY A 3 -13.59 -5.68 0.33
C GLY A 3 -13.07 -4.74 1.43
N LEU A 4 -12.08 -5.16 2.22
CA LEU A 4 -11.42 -4.32 3.20
C LEU A 4 -10.61 -3.21 2.51
N VAL A 5 -9.81 -3.57 1.50
CA VAL A 5 -9.01 -2.60 0.74
C VAL A 5 -9.91 -1.61 0.00
N GLU A 6 -10.99 -2.09 -0.65
CA GLU A 6 -11.98 -1.21 -1.30
C GLU A 6 -12.58 -0.19 -0.32
N ALA A 7 -12.96 -0.64 0.88
CA ALA A 7 -13.51 0.24 1.91
C ALA A 7 -12.51 1.33 2.34
N TYR A 8 -11.24 0.99 2.49
CA TYR A 8 -10.20 1.98 2.81
C TYR A 8 -9.92 2.95 1.66
N LEU A 9 -9.87 2.48 0.41
CA LEU A 9 -9.69 3.36 -0.75
C LEU A 9 -10.85 4.35 -0.89
N LEU A 10 -12.09 3.90 -0.72
CA LEU A 10 -13.27 4.79 -0.72
C LEU A 10 -13.21 5.81 0.44
N ARG A 11 -12.72 5.39 1.60
CA ARG A 11 -12.55 6.28 2.75
C ARG A 11 -11.47 7.34 2.52
N ILE A 12 -10.35 6.97 1.88
CA ILE A 12 -9.31 7.92 1.47
C ILE A 12 -9.92 8.97 0.55
N GLU A 13 -10.64 8.56 -0.48
CA GLU A 13 -11.30 9.49 -1.41
C GLU A 13 -12.28 10.42 -0.71
N ALA A 14 -13.12 9.90 0.19
CA ALA A 14 -14.19 10.65 0.83
C ALA A 14 -13.71 11.63 1.93
N ILE A 15 -12.59 11.34 2.60
CA ILE A 15 -12.16 12.09 3.79
C ILE A 15 -10.79 12.76 3.56
N ASP A 16 -9.89 12.09 2.85
CA ASP A 16 -8.52 12.55 2.66
C ASP A 16 -8.39 13.47 1.44
N HIS A 17 -8.95 13.07 0.31
CA HIS A 17 -8.88 13.82 -0.95
C HIS A 17 -10.07 14.77 -1.16
N SER A 18 -11.20 14.51 -0.51
CA SER A 18 -12.39 15.36 -0.55
C SER A 18 -12.99 15.54 0.86
N GLY A 19 -14.17 16.10 0.98
CA GLY A 19 -14.79 16.38 2.28
C GLY A 19 -13.87 17.22 3.18
N PRO A 20 -13.39 16.69 4.33
CA PRO A 20 -12.43 17.38 5.20
C PRO A 20 -11.09 17.70 4.54
N ALA A 21 -10.71 16.97 3.49
CA ALA A 21 -9.49 17.16 2.71
C ALA A 21 -8.21 17.17 3.57
N LEU A 22 -7.97 16.08 4.27
CA LEU A 22 -6.80 15.94 5.17
C LEU A 22 -5.48 15.94 4.39
N ASN A 23 -5.47 15.42 3.15
CA ASN A 23 -4.31 15.32 2.27
C ASN A 23 -3.11 14.63 2.93
N ALA A 24 -3.39 13.57 3.68
CA ALA A 24 -2.39 12.79 4.40
C ALA A 24 -1.84 11.62 3.56
N VAL A 25 -2.63 11.12 2.59
CA VAL A 25 -2.24 10.03 1.68
C VAL A 25 -1.79 10.64 0.36
N LEU A 26 -0.51 10.53 0.06
CA LEU A 26 0.07 11.09 -1.18
C LEU A 26 -0.23 10.19 -2.38
N GLU A 27 -0.15 8.88 -2.21
CA GLU A 27 -0.30 7.91 -3.28
C GLU A 27 -0.88 6.61 -2.74
N ALA A 28 -1.80 5.99 -3.49
CA ALA A 28 -2.28 4.65 -3.23
C ALA A 28 -1.65 3.67 -4.23
N ASN A 29 -1.26 2.48 -3.77
CA ASN A 29 -0.71 1.46 -4.64
C ASN A 29 -1.72 1.10 -5.75
N PRO A 30 -1.39 1.31 -7.03
CA PRO A 30 -2.29 1.03 -8.15
C PRO A 30 -2.68 -0.45 -8.24
N ASP A 31 -1.85 -1.33 -7.70
CA ASP A 31 -2.08 -2.78 -7.65
C ASP A 31 -2.80 -3.27 -6.39
N ALA A 32 -3.20 -2.40 -5.47
CA ALA A 32 -3.75 -2.78 -4.17
C ALA A 32 -4.89 -3.81 -4.25
N LEU A 33 -5.85 -3.61 -5.15
CA LEU A 33 -6.98 -4.52 -5.33
C LEU A 33 -6.57 -5.86 -5.94
N ARG A 34 -5.65 -5.86 -6.90
CA ARG A 34 -5.11 -7.09 -7.49
C ARG A 34 -4.36 -7.92 -6.46
N ILE A 35 -3.52 -7.27 -5.66
CA ILE A 35 -2.78 -7.92 -4.55
C ILE A 35 -3.75 -8.51 -3.53
N ALA A 36 -4.80 -7.77 -3.16
CA ALA A 36 -5.82 -8.24 -2.24
C ALA A 36 -6.55 -9.50 -2.77
N ASP A 37 -6.88 -9.55 -4.07
CA ASP A 37 -7.45 -10.73 -4.72
C ASP A 37 -6.50 -11.94 -4.68
N GLU A 38 -5.22 -11.72 -4.87
CA GLU A 38 -4.20 -12.78 -4.81
C GLU A 38 -4.07 -13.33 -3.38
N LEU A 39 -4.06 -12.46 -2.38
CA LEU A 39 -4.04 -12.85 -0.98
C LEU A 39 -5.33 -13.58 -0.55
N ASP A 40 -6.49 -13.17 -1.06
CA ASP A 40 -7.74 -13.91 -0.84
C ASP A 40 -7.70 -15.33 -1.44
N LYS A 41 -7.11 -15.50 -2.63
CA LYS A 41 -6.91 -16.81 -3.26
C LYS A 41 -5.91 -17.66 -2.47
N GLU A 42 -4.83 -17.03 -2.00
CA GLU A 42 -3.81 -17.70 -1.19
C GLU A 42 -4.39 -18.20 0.13
N LEU A 43 -5.13 -17.34 0.84
CA LEU A 43 -5.81 -17.70 2.09
C LEU A 43 -6.68 -18.94 1.94
N ARG A 44 -7.47 -19.02 0.85
CA ARG A 44 -8.33 -20.17 0.56
C ARG A 44 -7.57 -21.46 0.25
N ARG A 45 -6.36 -21.34 -0.34
CA ARG A 45 -5.58 -22.51 -0.78
C ARG A 45 -4.60 -23.01 0.25
N LYS A 46 -3.96 -22.11 1.00
CA LYS A 46 -2.81 -22.41 1.85
C LYS A 46 -2.97 -21.93 3.30
N GLY A 47 -4.01 -21.15 3.60
CA GLY A 47 -4.12 -20.45 4.86
C GLY A 47 -3.39 -19.10 4.86
N ALA A 48 -3.41 -18.40 5.99
CA ALA A 48 -2.76 -17.12 6.16
C ALA A 48 -1.23 -17.25 6.14
N ARG A 49 -0.52 -16.33 5.49
CA ARG A 49 0.93 -16.22 5.55
C ARG A 49 1.43 -15.95 6.96
N GLY A 50 0.73 -15.04 7.65
CA GLY A 50 1.10 -14.56 8.96
C GLY A 50 0.00 -13.69 9.55
N PRO A 51 0.27 -13.04 10.68
CA PRO A 51 -0.75 -12.31 11.45
C PRO A 51 -1.31 -11.07 10.74
N LEU A 52 -0.62 -10.55 9.73
CA LEU A 52 -1.03 -9.37 8.98
C LEU A 52 -1.63 -9.71 7.61
N HIS A 53 -1.92 -11.00 7.35
CA HIS A 53 -2.36 -11.45 6.02
C HIS A 53 -3.53 -10.63 5.47
N GLY A 54 -3.26 -9.86 4.39
CA GLY A 54 -4.21 -9.03 3.67
C GLY A 54 -4.64 -7.74 4.41
N ILE A 55 -3.93 -7.34 5.45
CA ILE A 55 -4.14 -6.06 6.13
C ILE A 55 -3.48 -4.95 5.32
N PRO A 56 -4.21 -3.95 4.83
CA PRO A 56 -3.61 -2.80 4.15
C PRO A 56 -2.84 -1.94 5.15
N ILE A 57 -1.62 -1.55 4.77
CA ILE A 57 -0.70 -0.77 5.61
C ILE A 57 -0.42 0.57 4.93
N LEU A 58 -0.47 1.65 5.69
CA LEU A 58 0.04 2.95 5.27
C LEU A 58 1.51 3.07 5.66
N LEU A 59 2.32 3.51 4.70
CA LEU A 59 3.75 3.76 4.90
C LEU A 59 4.05 5.24 4.74
N LYS A 60 5.05 5.72 5.45
CA LYS A 60 5.54 7.07 5.23
C LYS A 60 6.27 7.14 3.88
N ASP A 61 6.11 8.25 3.17
CA ASP A 61 6.65 8.46 1.82
C ASP A 61 8.19 8.57 1.74
N ASN A 62 8.90 8.25 2.80
CA ASN A 62 10.36 8.08 2.82
C ASN A 62 10.79 6.61 2.98
N ILE A 63 9.86 5.67 2.82
CA ILE A 63 10.12 4.23 2.92
C ILE A 63 9.95 3.62 1.53
N ASP A 64 11.04 3.07 1.00
CA ASP A 64 11.06 2.46 -0.33
C ASP A 64 10.17 1.23 -0.43
N THR A 65 9.35 1.18 -1.49
CA THR A 65 8.57 0.03 -1.90
C THR A 65 8.87 -0.32 -3.36
N ALA A 66 9.20 -1.58 -3.63
CA ALA A 66 9.47 -2.06 -5.00
C ALA A 66 8.15 -2.41 -5.70
N ASP A 67 7.35 -1.41 -5.96
CA ASP A 67 6.05 -1.49 -6.65
C ASP A 67 5.84 -0.25 -7.54
N GLY A 68 4.59 0.06 -7.86
CA GLY A 68 4.27 1.20 -8.72
C GLY A 68 4.32 2.57 -8.02
N MET A 69 4.54 2.62 -6.71
CA MET A 69 4.56 3.87 -5.96
C MET A 69 5.94 4.52 -5.95
N LYS A 70 5.96 5.83 -5.83
CA LYS A 70 7.20 6.62 -5.70
C LYS A 70 7.59 6.76 -4.23
N THR A 71 8.87 7.11 -4.00
CA THR A 71 9.38 7.51 -2.69
C THR A 71 9.95 8.92 -2.84
N THR A 72 9.15 9.92 -2.48
CA THR A 72 9.50 11.33 -2.71
C THR A 72 9.99 12.03 -1.45
N ALA A 73 9.72 11.48 -0.27
CA ALA A 73 10.00 12.10 1.01
C ALA A 73 9.46 13.54 1.12
N GLY A 74 8.42 13.86 0.36
CA GLY A 74 7.83 15.20 0.27
C GLY A 74 8.66 16.20 -0.54
N SER A 75 9.67 15.75 -1.30
CA SER A 75 10.52 16.60 -2.12
C SER A 75 10.11 16.59 -3.59
N LEU A 76 9.84 17.77 -4.16
CA LEU A 76 9.58 17.93 -5.58
C LEU A 76 10.77 17.50 -6.46
N ALA A 77 11.99 17.57 -5.94
CA ALA A 77 13.19 17.13 -6.65
C ALA A 77 13.21 15.60 -6.90
N LEU A 78 12.44 14.84 -6.14
CA LEU A 78 12.32 13.38 -6.27
C LEU A 78 11.06 12.96 -7.03
N LEU A 79 10.22 13.90 -7.48
CA LEU A 79 8.96 13.59 -8.14
C LEU A 79 9.15 12.78 -9.43
N ASP A 80 10.21 13.08 -10.19
CA ASP A 80 10.56 12.41 -11.45
C ASP A 80 11.60 11.29 -11.27
N ALA A 81 11.98 10.98 -10.03
CA ALA A 81 12.87 9.86 -9.76
C ALA A 81 12.21 8.52 -10.13
N PRO A 82 12.98 7.52 -10.57
CA PRO A 82 12.45 6.19 -10.82
C PRO A 82 11.90 5.58 -9.52
N THR A 83 10.91 4.70 -9.65
CA THR A 83 10.41 3.92 -8.51
C THR A 83 11.53 3.05 -7.92
N PRO A 84 11.52 2.80 -6.60
CA PRO A 84 12.55 1.99 -5.96
C PRO A 84 12.62 0.58 -6.54
N ALA A 85 13.83 0.08 -6.77
CA ALA A 85 14.06 -1.26 -7.30
C ALA A 85 13.98 -2.36 -6.22
N ARG A 86 13.96 -1.99 -4.94
CA ARG A 86 13.93 -2.90 -3.80
C ARG A 86 13.10 -2.34 -2.66
N ASP A 87 12.41 -3.24 -1.97
CA ASP A 87 11.72 -2.90 -0.72
C ASP A 87 12.72 -2.53 0.39
N ALA A 88 12.38 -1.55 1.20
CA ALA A 88 13.06 -1.31 2.47
C ALA A 88 12.91 -2.54 3.39
N PRO A 89 13.85 -2.81 4.31
CA PRO A 89 13.80 -4.01 5.18
C PRO A 89 12.50 -4.14 5.98
N VAL A 90 11.90 -3.03 6.41
CA VAL A 90 10.61 -3.05 7.11
C VAL A 90 9.48 -3.52 6.19
N VAL A 91 9.50 -3.13 4.91
CA VAL A 91 8.50 -3.53 3.92
C VAL A 91 8.61 -5.01 3.61
N VAL A 92 9.84 -5.54 3.48
CA VAL A 92 10.07 -6.98 3.32
C VAL A 92 9.40 -7.75 4.47
N LYS A 93 9.65 -7.36 5.72
CA LYS A 93 9.05 -8.00 6.90
C LYS A 93 7.52 -7.90 6.93
N LEU A 94 6.95 -6.76 6.53
CA LEU A 94 5.50 -6.59 6.44
C LEU A 94 4.89 -7.52 5.39
N ARG A 95 5.51 -7.63 4.20
CA ARG A 95 5.05 -8.54 3.14
C ARG A 95 5.20 -10.02 3.53
N GLU A 96 6.23 -10.38 4.30
CA GLU A 96 6.40 -11.73 4.85
C GLU A 96 5.33 -12.06 5.90
N ALA A 97 4.91 -11.07 6.68
CA ALA A 97 3.83 -11.22 7.66
C ALA A 97 2.43 -11.29 7.03
N GLY A 98 2.33 -10.96 5.72
CA GLY A 98 1.12 -11.04 4.91
C GLY A 98 0.53 -9.73 4.50
#